data_5f58a9e48d560b728afedc4e4a006ff1
#
_entry.id   5f58a9e48d560b728afedc4e4a006ff1
#
_cell.length_a   1.000
_cell.length_b   1.000
_cell.length_c   1.000
_cell.angle_alpha   90.00
_cell.angle_beta   90.00
_cell.angle_gamma   90.00
#
_symmetry.space_group_name_H-M   'P 1'
#
loop_
_entity.id
_entity.type
_entity.pdbx_description
1 polymer ?
#
loop_
_entity_poly.entity_id
_entity_poly.type
_entity_poly.pdbx_seq_one_letter_code
_entity_poly.pdbx_strand_id
1 'polypeptide(L)'
;MKLIDASRCPYCARARIVLAEKGVDHEAVVIDLRDRPSWVIDLNPPRGRVPVLDDGFVLPESEVIMEYLEERYPEPALLPSDLGERARARLLLHRFDDNLGDDYYAFRRGEDNDLAGRLEELEVGQSLYADVAYVPWVIRARDMLGVELPLRIAAWLGELERRPSIAAEVEIVRGL
;
A
#
# COMPACT_ATOMS: atom_id res chain seq x y z
N MET A 1 -11.36 15.16 6.73
CA MET A 1 -10.11 14.44 6.42
C MET A 1 -9.86 14.53 4.93
N LYS A 2 -8.61 14.76 4.50
CA LYS A 2 -8.19 14.78 3.09
C LYS A 2 -7.02 13.83 2.89
N LEU A 3 -7.00 13.12 1.77
CA LEU A 3 -5.86 12.32 1.33
C LEU A 3 -5.26 12.96 0.09
N ILE A 4 -4.01 13.42 0.18
CA ILE A 4 -3.22 13.82 -0.99
C ILE A 4 -2.69 12.53 -1.60
N ASP A 5 -3.16 12.25 -2.80
CA ASP A 5 -3.10 10.93 -3.42
C ASP A 5 -2.48 10.98 -4.82
N ALA A 6 -2.05 9.84 -5.32
CA ALA A 6 -1.68 9.65 -6.71
C ALA A 6 -2.01 8.21 -7.14
N SER A 7 -2.84 8.04 -8.18
CA SER A 7 -3.34 6.73 -8.62
C SER A 7 -2.22 5.72 -8.91
N ARG A 8 -1.10 6.18 -9.48
CA ARG A 8 0.07 5.34 -9.77
C ARG A 8 0.89 4.92 -8.55
N CYS A 9 0.68 5.59 -7.39
CA CYS A 9 1.52 5.39 -6.21
C CYS A 9 1.03 4.19 -5.38
N PRO A 10 1.82 3.12 -5.22
CA PRO A 10 1.42 1.99 -4.39
C PRO A 10 1.40 2.33 -2.89
N TYR A 11 2.22 3.29 -2.44
CA TYR A 11 2.15 3.79 -1.07
C TYR A 11 0.82 4.51 -0.79
N CYS A 12 0.30 5.27 -1.77
CA CYS A 12 -1.04 5.86 -1.68
C CYS A 12 -2.13 4.78 -1.62
N ALA A 13 -1.96 3.68 -2.35
CA ALA A 13 -2.89 2.56 -2.31
C ALA A 13 -3.03 1.96 -0.90
N ARG A 14 -1.94 1.88 -0.11
CA ARG A 14 -2.02 1.48 1.31
C ARG A 14 -3.05 2.33 2.06
N ALA A 15 -2.94 3.66 1.97
CA ALA A 15 -3.85 4.58 2.65
C ALA A 15 -5.29 4.47 2.12
N ARG A 16 -5.48 4.38 0.78
CA ARG A 16 -6.81 4.20 0.19
C ARG A 16 -7.50 2.92 0.67
N ILE A 17 -6.78 1.81 0.68
CA ILE A 17 -7.31 0.52 1.12
C ILE A 17 -7.70 0.59 2.60
N VAL A 18 -6.85 1.13 3.47
CA VAL A 18 -7.16 1.24 4.90
C VAL A 18 -8.37 2.14 5.13
N LEU A 19 -8.45 3.31 4.48
CA LEU A 19 -9.60 4.21 4.57
C LEU A 19 -10.90 3.51 4.15
N ALA A 20 -10.87 2.76 3.05
CA ALA A 20 -12.01 2.01 2.55
C ALA A 20 -12.41 0.85 3.49
N GLU A 21 -11.45 0.11 4.03
CA GLU A 21 -11.70 -0.97 5.01
C GLU A 21 -12.29 -0.44 6.32
N LYS A 22 -11.88 0.77 6.74
CA LYS A 22 -12.42 1.46 7.92
C LYS A 22 -13.76 2.16 7.65
N GLY A 23 -14.21 2.21 6.38
CA GLY A 23 -15.43 2.93 6.00
C GLY A 23 -15.35 4.44 6.27
N VAL A 24 -14.14 5.02 6.16
CA VAL A 24 -13.91 6.44 6.46
C VAL A 24 -14.08 7.28 5.19
N ASP A 25 -15.08 8.17 5.21
CA ASP A 25 -15.24 9.17 4.16
C ASP A 25 -14.14 10.21 4.19
N HIS A 26 -13.57 10.51 3.03
CA HIS A 26 -12.50 11.49 2.88
C HIS A 26 -12.54 12.17 1.52
N GLU A 27 -11.96 13.36 1.45
CA GLU A 27 -11.70 14.06 0.19
C GLU A 27 -10.38 13.53 -0.40
N ALA A 28 -10.41 12.98 -1.60
CA ALA A 28 -9.20 12.59 -2.33
C ALA A 28 -8.72 13.73 -3.21
N VAL A 29 -7.51 14.24 -2.95
CA VAL A 29 -6.82 15.24 -3.78
C VAL A 29 -5.78 14.53 -4.62
N VAL A 30 -6.18 14.13 -5.84
CA VAL A 30 -5.32 13.34 -6.73
C VAL A 30 -4.37 14.25 -7.50
N ILE A 31 -3.07 13.95 -7.45
CA ILE A 31 -2.01 14.68 -8.17
C ILE A 31 -1.33 13.80 -9.24
N ASP A 32 -0.74 14.43 -10.25
CA ASP A 32 0.19 13.76 -11.17
C ASP A 32 1.61 13.80 -10.58
N LEU A 33 2.22 12.62 -10.38
CA LEU A 33 3.60 12.51 -9.87
C LEU A 33 4.66 13.06 -10.85
N ARG A 34 4.31 13.22 -12.14
CA ARG A 34 5.20 13.78 -13.16
C ARG A 34 5.16 15.29 -13.20
N ASP A 35 4.07 15.89 -12.75
CA ASP A 35 3.87 17.34 -12.63
C ASP A 35 3.35 17.66 -11.21
N ARG A 36 4.23 17.46 -10.23
CA ARG A 36 3.89 17.60 -8.82
C ARG A 36 3.75 19.07 -8.44
N PRO A 37 2.59 19.51 -7.92
CA PRO A 37 2.38 20.88 -7.47
C PRO A 37 3.34 21.28 -6.34
N SER A 38 3.82 22.53 -6.34
CA SER A 38 4.77 23.02 -5.31
C SER A 38 4.23 22.92 -3.89
N TRP A 39 2.93 23.17 -3.69
CA TRP A 39 2.29 23.05 -2.38
C TRP A 39 2.38 21.65 -1.76
N VAL A 40 2.53 20.60 -2.57
CA VAL A 40 2.75 19.21 -2.06
C VAL A 40 4.14 19.09 -1.44
N ILE A 41 5.13 19.83 -1.97
CA ILE A 41 6.47 19.88 -1.40
C ILE A 41 6.43 20.58 -0.03
N ASP A 42 5.62 21.64 0.10
CA ASP A 42 5.45 22.36 1.37
C ASP A 42 4.78 21.49 2.45
N LEU A 43 3.88 20.56 2.04
CA LEU A 43 3.24 19.61 2.96
C LEU A 43 4.20 18.51 3.45
N ASN A 44 5.08 18.03 2.60
CA ASN A 44 6.03 16.94 2.92
C ASN A 44 7.42 17.22 2.35
N PRO A 45 8.16 18.20 2.94
CA PRO A 45 9.50 18.56 2.46
C PRO A 45 10.52 17.42 2.71
N PRO A 46 11.62 17.36 1.96
CA PRO A 46 11.95 18.24 0.82
C PRO A 46 11.40 17.74 -0.52
N ARG A 47 10.77 16.58 -0.59
CA ARG A 47 10.45 15.89 -1.85
C ARG A 47 8.97 15.90 -2.22
N GLY A 48 8.08 16.32 -1.33
CA GLY A 48 6.63 16.26 -1.55
C GLY A 48 6.14 14.83 -1.87
N ARG A 49 6.60 13.85 -1.11
CA ARG A 49 6.14 12.47 -1.28
C ARG A 49 4.68 12.35 -0.89
N VAL A 50 3.96 11.42 -1.52
CA VAL A 50 2.59 11.03 -1.20
C VAL A 50 2.54 9.54 -0.86
N PRO A 51 1.58 9.10 -0.04
CA PRO A 51 0.41 9.83 0.47
C PRO A 51 0.76 10.84 1.55
N VAL A 52 -0.11 11.85 1.69
CA VAL A 52 -0.16 12.72 2.87
C VAL A 52 -1.62 12.77 3.33
N LEU A 53 -1.86 12.49 4.62
CA LEU A 53 -3.16 12.64 5.24
C LEU A 53 -3.25 13.99 5.95
N ASP A 54 -4.34 14.74 5.73
CA ASP A 54 -4.68 15.95 6.47
C ASP A 54 -5.97 15.70 7.26
N ASP A 55 -5.85 15.58 8.57
CA ASP A 55 -6.95 15.42 9.52
C ASP A 55 -6.90 16.49 10.60
N GLY A 56 -6.74 17.75 10.17
CA GLY A 56 -6.49 18.90 11.05
C GLY A 56 -5.02 19.05 11.43
N PHE A 57 -4.19 18.12 11.02
CA PHE A 57 -2.73 18.15 11.02
C PHE A 57 -2.22 17.34 9.84
N VAL A 58 -1.02 17.65 9.38
CA VAL A 58 -0.41 16.99 8.21
C VAL A 58 0.36 15.75 8.65
N LEU A 59 0.00 14.60 8.11
CA LEU A 59 0.62 13.32 8.42
C LEU A 59 1.15 12.65 7.13
N PRO A 60 2.44 12.70 6.83
CA PRO A 60 3.08 11.94 5.77
C PRO A 60 3.39 10.50 6.20
N GLU A 61 3.95 9.71 5.29
CA GLU A 61 4.38 8.32 5.41
C GLU A 61 3.22 7.32 5.53
N SER A 62 3.11 6.44 4.52
CA SER A 62 1.98 5.51 4.42
C SER A 62 1.86 4.56 5.61
N GLU A 63 2.98 4.16 6.20
CA GLU A 63 3.02 3.29 7.38
C GLU A 63 2.43 3.99 8.61
N VAL A 64 2.81 5.26 8.80
CA VAL A 64 2.31 6.08 9.92
C VAL A 64 0.83 6.40 9.72
N ILE A 65 0.40 6.65 8.47
CA ILE A 65 -1.02 6.86 8.13
C ILE A 65 -1.83 5.59 8.44
N MET A 66 -1.34 4.41 8.07
CA MET A 66 -2.01 3.14 8.38
C MET A 66 -2.18 2.95 9.89
N GLU A 67 -1.13 3.20 10.67
CA GLU A 67 -1.16 3.09 12.14
C GLU A 67 -2.13 4.09 12.76
N TYR A 68 -2.08 5.36 12.33
CA TYR A 68 -3.00 6.40 12.79
C TYR A 68 -4.47 6.01 12.52
N LEU A 69 -4.78 5.51 11.33
CA LEU A 69 -6.14 5.12 10.97
C LEU A 69 -6.62 3.89 11.76
N GLU A 70 -5.72 2.94 12.06
CA GLU A 70 -6.03 1.77 12.89
C GLU A 70 -6.36 2.18 14.34
N GLU A 71 -5.63 3.15 14.90
CA GLU A 71 -5.87 3.66 16.26
C GLU A 71 -7.09 4.59 16.31
N ARG A 72 -7.25 5.45 15.30
CA ARG A 72 -8.34 6.43 15.24
C ARG A 72 -9.71 5.78 15.02
N TYR A 73 -9.73 4.69 14.23
CA TYR A 73 -10.91 3.92 13.87
C TYR A 73 -10.66 2.44 14.18
N PRO A 74 -10.77 2.02 15.45
CA PRO A 74 -10.37 0.68 15.86
C PRO A 74 -11.23 -0.43 15.23
N GLU A 75 -12.45 -0.11 14.78
CA GLU A 75 -13.37 -1.09 14.15
C GLU A 75 -13.70 -0.70 12.71
N PRO A 76 -13.67 -1.68 11.78
CA PRO A 76 -13.18 -3.06 11.97
C PRO A 76 -11.66 -3.10 12.14
N ALA A 77 -11.15 -3.94 13.06
CA ALA A 77 -9.72 -4.07 13.30
C ALA A 77 -9.02 -4.74 12.10
N LEU A 78 -7.93 -4.15 11.62
CA LEU A 78 -7.08 -4.74 10.57
C LEU A 78 -5.90 -5.49 11.17
N LEU A 79 -5.44 -5.06 12.36
CA LEU A 79 -4.42 -5.75 13.15
C LEU A 79 -5.05 -6.90 13.96
N PRO A 80 -4.32 -8.01 14.17
CA PRO A 80 -4.74 -9.08 15.05
C PRO A 80 -4.96 -8.60 16.50
N SER A 81 -5.74 -9.36 17.29
CA SER A 81 -5.95 -9.05 18.71
C SER A 81 -4.76 -9.44 19.57
N ASP A 82 -4.00 -10.48 19.22
CA ASP A 82 -2.81 -10.91 19.94
C ASP A 82 -1.65 -9.93 19.75
N LEU A 83 -0.98 -9.56 20.84
CA LEU A 83 0.10 -8.57 20.79
C LEU A 83 1.32 -9.05 20.01
N GLY A 84 1.63 -10.35 20.04
CA GLY A 84 2.74 -10.92 19.30
C GLY A 84 2.47 -10.88 17.78
N GLU A 85 1.25 -11.24 17.38
CA GLU A 85 0.82 -11.19 15.99
C GLU A 85 0.75 -9.73 15.47
N ARG A 86 0.32 -8.76 16.31
CA ARG A 86 0.39 -7.32 15.99
C ARG A 86 1.82 -6.88 15.72
N ALA A 87 2.76 -7.30 16.57
CA ALA A 87 4.16 -6.98 16.40
C ALA A 87 4.75 -7.58 15.10
N ARG A 88 4.37 -8.83 14.77
CA ARG A 88 4.78 -9.46 13.50
C ARG A 88 4.21 -8.73 12.28
N ALA A 89 2.93 -8.34 12.31
CA ALA A 89 2.32 -7.58 11.23
C ALA A 89 3.05 -6.25 10.96
N ARG A 90 3.43 -5.53 12.03
CA ARG A 90 4.24 -4.30 11.92
C ARG A 90 5.65 -4.57 11.42
N LEU A 91 6.27 -5.68 11.84
CA LEU A 91 7.60 -6.07 11.37
C LEU A 91 7.59 -6.38 9.86
N LEU A 92 6.55 -7.05 9.35
CA LEU A 92 6.39 -7.30 7.92
C LEU A 92 6.30 -5.99 7.14
N LEU A 93 5.49 -5.03 7.62
CA LEU A 93 5.38 -3.70 7.01
C LEU A 93 6.74 -2.97 7.00
N HIS A 94 7.46 -2.98 8.14
CA HIS A 94 8.76 -2.33 8.30
C HIS A 94 9.84 -2.93 7.36
N ARG A 95 9.78 -4.23 7.09
CA ARG A 95 10.71 -4.94 6.21
C ARG A 95 10.27 -4.96 4.74
N PHE A 96 9.37 -4.09 4.36
CA PHE A 96 8.82 -4.08 2.99
C PHE A 96 9.94 -4.00 1.93
N ASP A 97 10.91 -3.10 2.08
CA ASP A 97 12.00 -2.93 1.11
C ASP A 97 12.86 -4.20 1.03
N ASP A 98 13.26 -4.78 2.16
CA ASP A 98 14.04 -6.03 2.23
C ASP A 98 13.28 -7.23 1.62
N ASN A 99 11.96 -7.30 1.86
CA ASN A 99 11.16 -8.46 1.47
C ASN A 99 10.69 -8.41 0.01
N LEU A 100 10.46 -7.21 -0.54
CA LEU A 100 9.88 -7.06 -1.88
C LEU A 100 10.29 -5.75 -2.58
N GLY A 101 10.34 -4.64 -1.85
CA GLY A 101 10.41 -3.29 -2.43
C GLY A 101 11.62 -3.07 -3.30
N ASP A 102 12.81 -3.41 -2.81
CA ASP A 102 14.07 -3.19 -3.53
C ASP A 102 14.09 -3.95 -4.85
N ASP A 103 13.74 -5.26 -4.84
CA ASP A 103 13.70 -6.08 -6.04
C ASP A 103 12.58 -5.67 -7.01
N TYR A 104 11.41 -5.26 -6.50
CA TYR A 104 10.33 -4.72 -7.32
C TYR A 104 10.77 -3.46 -8.08
N TYR A 105 11.44 -2.52 -7.41
CA TYR A 105 11.89 -1.29 -8.06
C TYR A 105 13.09 -1.51 -8.97
N ALA A 106 13.99 -2.44 -8.66
CA ALA A 106 15.06 -2.88 -9.55
C ALA A 106 14.49 -3.48 -10.84
N PHE A 107 13.49 -4.39 -10.73
CA PHE A 107 12.78 -4.95 -11.88
C PHE A 107 12.18 -3.85 -12.78
N ARG A 108 11.50 -2.87 -12.19
CA ARG A 108 10.92 -1.74 -12.93
C ARG A 108 11.93 -0.90 -13.68
N ARG A 109 13.16 -0.82 -13.21
CA ARG A 109 14.25 -0.07 -13.85
C ARG A 109 15.03 -0.91 -14.85
N GLY A 110 14.71 -2.21 -14.99
CA GLY A 110 15.46 -3.14 -15.82
C GLY A 110 16.85 -3.49 -15.25
N GLU A 111 17.01 -3.37 -13.95
CA GLU A 111 18.21 -3.71 -13.20
C GLU A 111 18.19 -5.17 -12.76
N ASP A 112 19.36 -5.68 -12.32
CA ASP A 112 19.46 -7.00 -11.71
C ASP A 112 18.60 -7.09 -10.45
N ASN A 113 17.82 -8.17 -10.33
CA ASN A 113 16.82 -8.31 -9.26
C ASN A 113 16.44 -9.79 -9.06
N ASP A 114 15.83 -10.08 -7.92
CA ASP A 114 15.24 -11.38 -7.59
C ASP A 114 13.75 -11.28 -7.26
N LEU A 115 13.00 -10.47 -8.00
CA LEU A 115 11.57 -10.28 -7.75
C LEU A 115 10.78 -11.60 -7.74
N ALA A 116 11.16 -12.56 -8.59
CA ALA A 116 10.49 -13.86 -8.63
C ALA A 116 10.73 -14.66 -7.33
N GLY A 117 11.96 -14.73 -6.84
CA GLY A 117 12.30 -15.37 -5.56
C GLY A 117 11.61 -14.66 -4.39
N ARG A 118 11.58 -13.32 -4.38
CA ARG A 118 10.88 -12.56 -3.34
C ARG A 118 9.39 -12.88 -3.31
N LEU A 119 8.73 -13.01 -4.45
CA LEU A 119 7.32 -13.38 -4.52
C LEU A 119 7.09 -14.81 -4.03
N GLU A 120 8.00 -15.76 -4.30
CA GLU A 120 7.92 -17.12 -3.78
C GLU A 120 8.06 -17.18 -2.24
N GLU A 121 8.90 -16.33 -1.66
CA GLU A 121 9.18 -16.32 -0.22
C GLU A 121 8.25 -15.39 0.58
N LEU A 122 7.48 -14.52 -0.09
CA LEU A 122 6.68 -13.48 0.54
C LEU A 122 5.68 -14.07 1.57
N GLU A 123 5.78 -13.64 2.81
CA GLU A 123 4.83 -14.00 3.86
C GLU A 123 3.52 -13.21 3.69
N VAL A 124 2.39 -13.92 3.49
CA VAL A 124 1.07 -13.36 3.22
C VAL A 124 -0.04 -14.06 3.99
N GLY A 125 -1.19 -13.40 4.17
CA GLY A 125 -2.39 -13.97 4.75
C GLY A 125 -2.36 -14.04 6.29
N GLN A 126 -1.45 -13.34 6.96
CA GLN A 126 -1.36 -13.34 8.42
C GLN A 126 -2.33 -12.34 9.07
N SER A 127 -2.55 -11.21 8.44
CA SER A 127 -3.54 -10.21 8.83
C SER A 127 -3.77 -9.25 7.67
N LEU A 128 -4.95 -8.64 7.62
CA LEU A 128 -5.23 -7.66 6.56
C LEU A 128 -4.28 -6.46 6.63
N TYR A 129 -3.85 -6.06 7.81
CA TYR A 129 -2.86 -4.99 7.99
C TYR A 129 -1.53 -5.32 7.31
N ALA A 130 -1.00 -6.54 7.51
CA ALA A 130 0.22 -7.00 6.87
C ALA A 130 0.02 -7.18 5.36
N ASP A 131 -1.14 -7.70 4.93
CA ASP A 131 -1.45 -7.90 3.51
C ASP A 131 -1.50 -6.57 2.75
N VAL A 132 -2.06 -5.51 3.35
CA VAL A 132 -2.08 -4.14 2.77
C VAL A 132 -0.66 -3.59 2.56
N ALA A 133 0.32 -4.05 3.33
CA ALA A 133 1.71 -3.66 3.12
C ALA A 133 2.24 -4.03 1.73
N TYR A 134 1.79 -5.16 1.17
CA TYR A 134 2.35 -5.78 -0.04
C TYR A 134 1.39 -5.79 -1.23
N VAL A 135 0.09 -5.94 -1.02
CA VAL A 135 -0.90 -6.12 -2.09
C VAL A 135 -0.85 -5.05 -3.17
N PRO A 136 -0.59 -3.75 -2.90
CA PRO A 136 -0.48 -2.74 -3.97
C PRO A 136 0.64 -3.01 -4.98
N TRP A 137 1.74 -3.60 -4.54
CA TRP A 137 2.87 -3.95 -5.41
C TRP A 137 2.62 -5.24 -6.17
N VAL A 138 1.99 -6.24 -5.53
CA VAL A 138 1.66 -7.50 -6.18
C VAL A 138 0.63 -7.29 -7.30
N ILE A 139 -0.39 -6.44 -7.09
CA ILE A 139 -1.34 -6.04 -8.15
C ILE A 139 -0.57 -5.40 -9.31
N ARG A 140 0.34 -4.45 -9.04
CA ARG A 140 1.10 -3.75 -10.09
C ARG A 140 2.13 -4.66 -10.78
N ALA A 141 2.74 -5.59 -10.05
CA ALA A 141 3.64 -6.58 -10.66
C ALA A 141 2.88 -7.41 -11.70
N ARG A 142 1.69 -7.90 -11.37
CA ARG A 142 0.85 -8.68 -12.28
C ARG A 142 0.28 -7.81 -13.43
N ASP A 143 -0.42 -6.72 -13.09
CA ASP A 143 -1.29 -6.02 -14.04
C ASP A 143 -0.56 -4.92 -14.85
N MET A 144 0.57 -4.38 -14.35
CA MET A 144 1.35 -3.36 -15.06
C MET A 144 2.68 -3.87 -15.60
N LEU A 145 3.32 -4.81 -14.91
CA LEU A 145 4.66 -5.28 -15.26
C LEU A 145 4.63 -6.66 -15.95
N GLY A 146 3.46 -7.32 -15.98
CA GLY A 146 3.29 -8.64 -16.63
C GLY A 146 4.04 -9.77 -15.91
N VAL A 147 4.30 -9.61 -14.61
CA VAL A 147 4.97 -10.63 -13.80
C VAL A 147 4.01 -11.78 -13.54
N GLU A 148 4.42 -13.00 -13.87
CA GLU A 148 3.68 -14.22 -13.51
C GLU A 148 3.81 -14.44 -11.99
N LEU A 149 2.66 -14.52 -11.30
CA LEU A 149 2.65 -14.72 -9.86
C LEU A 149 2.78 -16.21 -9.52
N PRO A 150 3.56 -16.58 -8.48
CA PRO A 150 3.53 -17.91 -7.90
C PRO A 150 2.09 -18.31 -7.52
N LEU A 151 1.74 -19.59 -7.69
CA LEU A 151 0.36 -20.09 -7.45
C LEU A 151 -0.18 -19.69 -6.06
N ARG A 152 0.67 -19.72 -5.04
CA ARG A 152 0.30 -19.33 -3.67
C ARG A 152 -0.04 -17.84 -3.58
N ILE A 153 0.74 -17.00 -4.22
CA ILE A 153 0.51 -15.54 -4.24
C ILE A 153 -0.70 -15.19 -5.09
N ALA A 154 -0.90 -15.87 -6.22
CA ALA A 154 -2.08 -15.68 -7.04
C ALA A 154 -3.37 -16.07 -6.30
N ALA A 155 -3.36 -17.19 -5.55
CA ALA A 155 -4.47 -17.61 -4.72
C ALA A 155 -4.78 -16.62 -3.59
N TRP A 156 -3.75 -16.17 -2.85
CA TRP A 156 -3.89 -15.14 -1.81
C TRP A 156 -4.46 -13.83 -2.39
N LEU A 157 -3.91 -13.34 -3.50
CA LEU A 157 -4.42 -12.13 -4.14
C LEU A 157 -5.88 -12.30 -4.57
N GLY A 158 -6.25 -13.45 -5.16
CA GLY A 158 -7.62 -13.75 -5.56
C GLY A 158 -8.62 -13.76 -4.39
N GLU A 159 -8.21 -14.17 -3.19
CA GLU A 159 -9.05 -14.04 -2.00
C GLU A 159 -9.21 -12.58 -1.57
N LEU A 160 -8.13 -11.80 -1.61
CA LEU A 160 -8.17 -10.38 -1.27
C LEU A 160 -9.00 -9.56 -2.27
N GLU A 161 -9.00 -9.90 -3.55
CA GLU A 161 -9.78 -9.21 -4.60
C GLU A 161 -11.30 -9.32 -4.39
N ARG A 162 -11.78 -10.21 -3.53
CA ARG A 162 -13.18 -10.26 -3.11
C ARG A 162 -13.57 -9.10 -2.19
N ARG A 163 -12.60 -8.42 -1.61
CA ARG A 163 -12.82 -7.22 -0.78
C ARG A 163 -13.03 -6.01 -1.68
N PRO A 164 -14.08 -5.21 -1.46
CA PRO A 164 -14.36 -4.03 -2.31
C PRO A 164 -13.19 -3.03 -2.38
N SER A 165 -12.45 -2.86 -1.29
CA SER A 165 -11.28 -1.98 -1.21
C SER A 165 -10.16 -2.41 -2.15
N ILE A 166 -9.88 -3.71 -2.21
CA ILE A 166 -8.84 -4.30 -3.07
C ILE A 166 -9.33 -4.35 -4.53
N ALA A 167 -10.58 -4.74 -4.78
CA ALA A 167 -11.17 -4.71 -6.11
C ALA A 167 -11.11 -3.30 -6.73
N ALA A 168 -11.42 -2.26 -5.94
CA ALA A 168 -11.31 -0.88 -6.39
C ALA A 168 -9.87 -0.49 -6.76
N GLU A 169 -8.87 -0.95 -5.99
CA GLU A 169 -7.46 -0.71 -6.32
C GLU A 169 -7.04 -1.43 -7.61
N VAL A 170 -7.51 -2.65 -7.85
CA VAL A 170 -7.29 -3.37 -9.12
C VAL A 170 -7.84 -2.57 -10.30
N GLU A 171 -9.06 -2.04 -10.20
CA GLU A 171 -9.66 -1.21 -11.25
C GLU A 171 -8.87 0.09 -11.49
N ILE A 172 -8.38 0.74 -10.43
CA ILE A 172 -7.49 1.90 -10.57
C ILE A 172 -6.23 1.51 -11.36
N VAL A 173 -5.59 0.39 -11.03
CA VAL A 173 -4.35 -0.04 -11.68
C VAL A 173 -4.57 -0.39 -13.15
N ARG A 174 -5.68 -1.06 -13.49
CA ARG A 174 -6.05 -1.41 -14.87
C ARG A 174 -6.37 -0.19 -15.73
N GLY A 175 -6.77 0.91 -15.12
CA GLY A 175 -7.04 2.18 -15.79
C GLY A 175 -5.80 3.07 -16.04
N LEU A 176 -4.59 2.66 -15.64
CA LEU A 176 -3.34 3.43 -15.74
C LEU A 176 -2.60 3.23 -17.05
#